data_54040751e7b624ede9083c53f8e9aaa9
#
_entry.id   54040751e7b624ede9083c53f8e9aaa9
#
_cell.length_a   1.000
_cell.length_b   1.000
_cell.length_c   1.000
_cell.angle_alpha   90.00
_cell.angle_beta   90.00
_cell.angle_gamma   90.00
#
_symmetry.space_group_name_H-M   'P 1'
#
loop_
_entity.id
_entity.type
_entity.pdbx_description
1 polymer ?
#
loop_
_entity_poly.entity_id
_entity_poly.type
_entity_poly.pdbx_seq_one_letter_code
_entity_poly.pdbx_strand_id
1 'polypeptide(L)'
;MSLLQRIKQHLLPPSSRSFHAFETNANAEMHQLRLENTSLMQQLAYMSDQLTQITEQVNQIQAEHAYEQQRDMMLFWAEYQKPSESPIAAKKRFFRSLPKAKGNLQLLQDNQIKLFKEFDSICRNNGIIYWVGSGTLLGAYLYEDIIPWDDDIDVFMTRSQIAQLQELLESDCTYRITTLWDWYVPCKQIRFCLQDTNNPAFIDLFPLDLTNSDPEYAWNRVLEERASFVKDIRNEFQGTEWESIPYLPTTHPITKNIERLYREHVASLHDDINYVSSFEDATGLTRGIENIDELHSTGPYPINDWIPTQDMKYRDFSVMACSAWNTYLTRHYGNYFKIPKDINSHEHVANDYLNSEAVQNSMHHYLGK
;
A
#
# COMPACT_ATOMS: atom_id res chain seq x y z
N MET A 1 -7.62 -14.65 -74.63
CA MET A 1 -6.23 -14.17 -74.62
C MET A 1 -5.29 -15.36 -74.56
N SER A 2 -4.39 -15.50 -75.52
CA SER A 2 -3.43 -16.60 -75.54
C SER A 2 -2.41 -16.46 -74.45
N LEU A 3 -1.84 -17.57 -73.96
CA LEU A 3 -0.80 -17.63 -72.90
C LEU A 3 0.38 -16.68 -73.26
N LEU A 4 0.69 -16.54 -74.55
CA LEU A 4 1.71 -15.63 -75.07
C LEU A 4 1.37 -14.14 -74.89
N GLN A 5 0.10 -13.75 -74.88
CA GLN A 5 -0.32 -12.38 -74.61
C GLN A 5 -0.23 -12.04 -73.14
N ARG A 6 -0.49 -13.00 -72.22
CA ARG A 6 -0.31 -12.84 -70.73
C ARG A 6 1.16 -12.76 -70.35
N ILE A 7 2.03 -13.55 -70.99
CA ILE A 7 3.47 -13.53 -70.77
C ILE A 7 4.09 -12.21 -71.24
N LYS A 8 3.63 -11.67 -72.41
CA LYS A 8 4.09 -10.37 -72.91
C LYS A 8 3.70 -9.19 -71.96
N GLN A 9 2.55 -9.25 -71.31
CA GLN A 9 2.12 -8.19 -70.40
C GLN A 9 2.97 -8.15 -69.07
N HIS A 10 3.58 -9.27 -68.71
CA HIS A 10 4.38 -9.36 -67.48
C HIS A 10 5.90 -9.24 -67.69
N LEU A 11 6.38 -9.38 -68.95
CA LEU A 11 7.82 -9.37 -69.26
C LEU A 11 8.33 -8.14 -70.00
N LEU A 12 7.45 -7.26 -70.47
CA LEU A 12 7.88 -6.01 -71.09
C LEU A 12 7.99 -4.92 -70.00
N PRO A 13 9.11 -4.19 -69.93
CA PRO A 13 9.21 -3.02 -69.06
C PRO A 13 8.07 -2.06 -69.43
N PRO A 14 7.46 -1.37 -68.42
CA PRO A 14 6.43 -0.39 -68.68
C PRO A 14 6.93 0.64 -69.72
N SER A 15 6.09 1.03 -70.67
CA SER A 15 6.46 2.05 -71.62
C SER A 15 6.92 3.30 -70.89
N SER A 16 7.86 4.06 -71.43
CA SER A 16 8.37 5.29 -70.83
C SER A 16 7.24 6.25 -70.43
N ARG A 17 6.12 6.26 -71.15
CA ARG A 17 4.91 7.03 -70.77
C ARG A 17 4.21 6.51 -69.54
N SER A 18 4.06 5.18 -69.41
CA SER A 18 3.43 4.61 -68.18
C SER A 18 4.33 4.72 -66.96
N PHE A 19 5.65 4.67 -67.13
CA PHE A 19 6.62 4.91 -66.05
C PHE A 19 6.60 6.37 -65.59
N HIS A 20 6.61 7.34 -66.54
CA HIS A 20 6.50 8.75 -66.19
C HIS A 20 5.15 9.11 -65.55
N ALA A 21 4.04 8.50 -65.97
CA ALA A 21 2.74 8.70 -65.34
C ALA A 21 2.72 8.15 -63.90
N PHE A 22 3.33 6.98 -63.67
CA PHE A 22 3.50 6.42 -62.31
C PHE A 22 4.38 7.29 -61.44
N GLU A 23 5.53 7.73 -61.93
CA GLU A 23 6.46 8.60 -61.24
C GLU A 23 5.82 9.95 -60.86
N THR A 24 5.04 10.53 -61.77
CA THR A 24 4.32 11.79 -61.52
C THR A 24 3.24 11.62 -60.45
N ASN A 25 2.46 10.53 -60.48
CA ASN A 25 1.46 10.25 -59.43
C ASN A 25 2.09 9.95 -58.11
N ALA A 26 3.14 9.14 -58.07
CA ALA A 26 3.85 8.85 -56.81
C ALA A 26 4.48 10.11 -56.18
N ASN A 27 5.03 11.00 -57.00
CA ASN A 27 5.57 12.28 -56.51
C ASN A 27 4.45 13.21 -56.01
N ALA A 28 3.28 13.23 -56.66
CA ALA A 28 2.13 14.01 -56.19
C ALA A 28 1.58 13.49 -54.85
N GLU A 29 1.44 12.17 -54.73
CA GLU A 29 1.02 11.54 -53.45
C GLU A 29 2.04 11.78 -52.31
N MET A 30 3.33 11.65 -52.62
CA MET A 30 4.39 11.98 -51.64
C MET A 30 4.37 13.45 -51.21
N HIS A 31 4.09 14.36 -52.16
CA HIS A 31 3.97 15.78 -51.82
C HIS A 31 2.74 16.04 -50.95
N GLN A 32 1.62 15.43 -51.25
CA GLN A 32 0.40 15.52 -50.42
C GLN A 32 0.62 14.97 -48.98
N LEU A 33 1.21 13.78 -48.87
CA LEU A 33 1.57 13.19 -47.57
C LEU A 33 2.53 14.08 -46.75
N ARG A 34 3.47 14.75 -47.41
CA ARG A 34 4.36 15.72 -46.73
C ARG A 34 3.59 16.92 -46.18
N LEU A 35 2.61 17.45 -46.94
CA LEU A 35 1.78 18.56 -46.52
C LEU A 35 0.89 18.15 -45.31
N GLU A 36 0.28 16.99 -45.40
CA GLU A 36 -0.52 16.43 -44.29
C GLU A 36 0.32 16.20 -43.07
N ASN A 37 1.51 15.63 -43.20
CA ASN A 37 2.42 15.42 -42.05
C ASN A 37 2.88 16.76 -41.44
N THR A 38 3.14 17.76 -42.26
CA THR A 38 3.49 19.12 -41.75
C THR A 38 2.33 19.73 -40.96
N SER A 39 1.09 19.57 -41.48
CA SER A 39 -0.12 20.04 -40.79
C SER A 39 -0.34 19.30 -39.46
N LEU A 40 -0.17 17.98 -39.45
CA LEU A 40 -0.27 17.17 -38.23
C LEU A 40 0.78 17.56 -37.19
N MET A 41 2.02 17.81 -37.60
CA MET A 41 3.10 18.31 -36.70
C MET A 41 2.77 19.66 -36.11
N GLN A 42 2.18 20.58 -36.88
CA GLN A 42 1.73 21.88 -36.38
C GLN A 42 0.58 21.74 -35.35
N GLN A 43 -0.36 20.82 -35.63
CA GLN A 43 -1.44 20.53 -34.66
C GLN A 43 -0.90 19.92 -33.38
N LEU A 44 0.05 18.99 -33.48
CA LEU A 44 0.70 18.39 -32.30
C LEU A 44 1.46 19.45 -31.48
N ALA A 45 2.19 20.33 -32.10
CA ALA A 45 2.88 21.42 -31.43
C ALA A 45 1.88 22.34 -30.69
N TYR A 46 0.81 22.75 -31.37
CA TYR A 46 -0.25 23.55 -30.76
C TYR A 46 -0.92 22.84 -29.56
N MET A 47 -1.23 21.55 -29.68
CA MET A 47 -1.80 20.76 -28.57
C MET A 47 -0.82 20.63 -27.42
N SER A 48 0.47 20.46 -27.70
CA SER A 48 1.52 20.40 -26.67
C SER A 48 1.60 21.73 -25.89
N ASP A 49 1.56 22.87 -26.58
CA ASP A 49 1.56 24.19 -25.95
C ASP A 49 0.29 24.40 -25.09
N GLN A 50 -0.86 23.97 -25.56
CA GLN A 50 -2.12 24.03 -24.80
C GLN A 50 -2.06 23.17 -23.55
N LEU A 51 -1.54 21.94 -23.65
CA LEU A 51 -1.34 21.06 -22.50
C LEU A 51 -0.40 21.67 -21.47
N THR A 52 0.68 22.30 -21.90
CA THR A 52 1.62 23.00 -21.00
C THR A 52 0.92 24.14 -20.27
N GLN A 53 0.16 24.99 -20.97
CA GLN A 53 -0.61 26.08 -20.35
C GLN A 53 -1.65 25.57 -19.35
N ILE A 54 -2.40 24.50 -19.70
CA ILE A 54 -3.38 23.90 -18.80
C ILE A 54 -2.68 23.35 -17.56
N THR A 55 -1.55 22.67 -17.73
CA THR A 55 -0.76 22.13 -16.61
C THR A 55 -0.29 23.24 -15.67
N GLU A 56 0.20 24.35 -16.20
CA GLU A 56 0.60 25.53 -15.40
C GLU A 56 -0.59 26.13 -14.65
N GLN A 57 -1.74 26.27 -15.30
CA GLN A 57 -2.95 26.77 -14.64
C GLN A 57 -3.44 25.84 -13.52
N VAL A 58 -3.43 24.53 -13.77
CA VAL A 58 -3.80 23.53 -12.74
C VAL A 58 -2.85 23.61 -11.54
N ASN A 59 -1.56 23.69 -11.78
CA ASN A 59 -0.56 23.83 -10.73
C ASN A 59 -0.75 25.11 -9.91
N GLN A 60 -1.06 26.23 -10.57
CA GLN A 60 -1.36 27.48 -9.89
C GLN A 60 -2.60 27.40 -9.02
N ILE A 61 -3.72 26.85 -9.56
CA ILE A 61 -4.97 26.66 -8.82
C ILE A 61 -4.73 25.74 -7.61
N GLN A 62 -3.94 24.68 -7.78
CA GLN A 62 -3.61 23.76 -6.68
C GLN A 62 -2.78 24.46 -5.60
N ALA A 63 -1.83 25.30 -5.98
CA ALA A 63 -1.01 26.06 -5.03
C ALA A 63 -1.85 27.10 -4.27
N GLU A 64 -2.73 27.83 -4.94
CA GLU A 64 -3.65 28.80 -4.32
C GLU A 64 -4.60 28.09 -3.34
N HIS A 65 -5.20 26.98 -3.74
CA HIS A 65 -6.10 26.18 -2.89
C HIS A 65 -5.36 25.57 -1.68
N ALA A 66 -4.13 25.12 -1.86
CA ALA A 66 -3.30 24.62 -0.75
C ALA A 66 -2.98 25.73 0.25
N TYR A 67 -2.67 26.93 -0.24
CA TYR A 67 -2.43 28.11 0.60
C TYR A 67 -3.67 28.52 1.40
N GLU A 68 -4.84 28.57 0.75
CA GLU A 68 -6.11 28.88 1.43
C GLU A 68 -6.44 27.86 2.51
N GLN A 69 -6.31 26.56 2.21
CA GLN A 69 -6.51 25.50 3.19
C GLN A 69 -5.56 25.61 4.37
N GLN A 70 -4.31 25.95 4.12
CA GLN A 70 -3.31 26.14 5.18
C GLN A 70 -3.67 27.32 6.09
N ARG A 71 -4.06 28.46 5.49
CA ARG A 71 -4.50 29.65 6.21
C ARG A 71 -5.72 29.35 7.07
N ASP A 72 -6.76 28.73 6.50
CA ASP A 72 -8.01 28.43 7.21
C ASP A 72 -7.74 27.47 8.38
N MET A 73 -6.85 26.50 8.18
CA MET A 73 -6.42 25.59 9.24
C MET A 73 -5.64 26.33 10.35
N MET A 74 -4.80 27.28 10.00
CA MET A 74 -4.08 28.09 10.99
C MET A 74 -5.06 28.91 11.83
N LEU A 75 -6.05 29.56 11.19
CA LEU A 75 -7.09 30.33 11.87
C LEU A 75 -7.96 29.43 12.77
N PHE A 76 -8.36 28.28 12.27
CA PHE A 76 -9.11 27.31 13.08
C PHE A 76 -8.33 26.90 14.34
N TRP A 77 -7.05 26.55 14.23
CA TRP A 77 -6.25 26.14 15.37
C TRP A 77 -5.99 27.30 16.35
N ALA A 78 -5.80 28.52 15.84
CA ALA A 78 -5.62 29.70 16.68
C ALA A 78 -6.87 30.00 17.52
N GLU A 79 -8.07 29.84 16.94
CA GLU A 79 -9.33 30.04 17.64
C GLU A 79 -9.66 28.88 18.59
N TYR A 80 -9.38 27.63 18.17
CA TYR A 80 -9.67 26.42 18.96
C TYR A 80 -8.76 26.26 20.18
N GLN A 81 -7.52 26.79 20.10
CA GLN A 81 -6.53 26.68 21.17
C GLN A 81 -6.94 27.50 22.41
N LYS A 82 -6.91 26.88 23.58
CA LYS A 82 -7.13 27.59 24.85
C LYS A 82 -5.89 28.39 25.26
N PRO A 83 -6.03 29.50 26.02
CA PRO A 83 -4.91 30.39 26.38
C PRO A 83 -3.72 29.69 27.10
N SER A 84 -3.97 28.61 27.84
CA SER A 84 -2.94 27.87 28.60
C SER A 84 -2.52 26.56 27.92
N GLU A 85 -2.95 26.31 26.69
CA GLU A 85 -2.76 25.05 26.00
C GLU A 85 -1.69 25.18 24.91
N SER A 86 -0.83 24.17 24.76
CA SER A 86 0.08 24.14 23.61
C SER A 86 -0.68 23.82 22.31
N PRO A 87 -0.19 24.25 21.12
CA PRO A 87 -0.84 23.93 19.85
C PRO A 87 -1.02 22.42 19.63
N ILE A 88 -0.06 21.60 20.05
CA ILE A 88 -0.14 20.13 19.95
C ILE A 88 -1.23 19.59 20.88
N ALA A 89 -1.33 20.09 22.11
CA ALA A 89 -2.36 19.67 23.05
C ALA A 89 -3.78 20.01 22.54
N ALA A 90 -3.96 21.21 21.95
CA ALA A 90 -5.20 21.61 21.33
C ALA A 90 -5.61 20.67 20.20
N LYS A 91 -4.67 20.32 19.31
CA LYS A 91 -4.90 19.38 18.22
C LYS A 91 -5.28 18.00 18.73
N LYS A 92 -4.54 17.44 19.68
CA LYS A 92 -4.89 16.15 20.30
C LYS A 92 -6.26 16.17 20.96
N ARG A 93 -6.61 17.24 21.67
CA ARG A 93 -7.93 17.41 22.27
C ARG A 93 -9.02 17.41 21.21
N PHE A 94 -8.80 18.06 20.07
CA PHE A 94 -9.74 18.06 18.95
C PHE A 94 -9.97 16.63 18.43
N PHE A 95 -8.91 15.90 18.07
CA PHE A 95 -9.05 14.54 17.53
C PHE A 95 -9.71 13.58 18.52
N ARG A 96 -9.41 13.69 19.82
CA ARG A 96 -10.06 12.88 20.87
C ARG A 96 -11.52 13.26 21.13
N SER A 97 -11.97 14.43 20.70
CA SER A 97 -13.37 14.87 20.79
C SER A 97 -14.23 14.43 19.62
N LEU A 98 -13.64 13.85 18.57
CA LEU A 98 -14.40 13.36 17.41
C LEU A 98 -15.34 12.22 17.84
N PRO A 99 -16.50 12.11 17.16
CA PRO A 99 -17.46 11.04 17.43
C PRO A 99 -16.81 9.67 17.28
N LYS A 100 -16.98 8.80 18.26
CA LYS A 100 -16.54 7.42 18.20
C LYS A 100 -17.43 6.58 17.28
N ALA A 101 -16.91 5.44 16.82
CA ALA A 101 -17.70 4.45 16.08
C ALA A 101 -18.95 4.02 16.84
N LYS A 102 -19.95 3.56 16.11
CA LYS A 102 -21.22 3.05 16.64
C LYS A 102 -21.62 1.76 15.93
N GLY A 103 -22.50 1.00 16.56
CA GLY A 103 -23.04 -0.24 15.96
C GLY A 103 -21.94 -1.28 15.71
N ASN A 104 -21.98 -1.91 14.54
CA ASN A 104 -21.08 -2.99 14.18
C ASN A 104 -19.60 -2.57 14.18
N LEU A 105 -19.30 -1.38 13.68
CA LEU A 105 -17.92 -0.88 13.70
C LEU A 105 -17.40 -0.73 15.13
N GLN A 106 -18.21 -0.20 16.04
CA GLN A 106 -17.85 -0.13 17.46
C GLN A 106 -17.59 -1.52 18.06
N LEU A 107 -18.48 -2.49 17.75
CA LEU A 107 -18.33 -3.84 18.25
C LEU A 107 -17.06 -4.50 17.70
N LEU A 108 -16.76 -4.32 16.42
CA LEU A 108 -15.52 -4.79 15.80
C LEU A 108 -14.29 -4.12 16.45
N GLN A 109 -14.28 -2.78 16.58
CA GLN A 109 -13.20 -2.06 17.23
C GLN A 109 -12.95 -2.53 18.67
N ASP A 110 -14.01 -2.79 19.46
CA ASP A 110 -13.86 -3.32 20.81
C ASP A 110 -13.21 -4.72 20.82
N ASN A 111 -13.56 -5.57 19.83
CA ASN A 111 -12.92 -6.87 19.65
C ASN A 111 -11.45 -6.75 19.26
N GLN A 112 -11.13 -5.88 18.32
CA GLN A 112 -9.75 -5.62 17.89
C GLN A 112 -8.88 -5.06 19.01
N ILE A 113 -9.40 -4.12 19.79
CA ILE A 113 -8.68 -3.56 20.93
C ILE A 113 -8.38 -4.62 21.98
N LYS A 114 -9.35 -5.50 22.27
CA LYS A 114 -9.12 -6.62 23.19
C LYS A 114 -8.05 -7.56 22.62
N LEU A 115 -8.16 -7.93 21.36
CA LEU A 115 -7.18 -8.77 20.67
C LEU A 115 -5.78 -8.14 20.68
N PHE A 116 -5.70 -6.83 20.45
CA PHE A 116 -4.44 -6.11 20.46
C PHE A 116 -3.79 -6.04 21.86
N LYS A 117 -4.57 -5.85 22.90
CA LYS A 117 -4.08 -5.89 24.26
C LYS A 117 -3.52 -7.27 24.64
N GLU A 118 -4.17 -8.33 24.18
CA GLU A 118 -3.72 -9.72 24.38
C GLU A 118 -2.45 -10.01 23.55
N PHE A 119 -2.40 -9.56 22.31
CA PHE A 119 -1.20 -9.63 21.45
C PHE A 119 -0.01 -8.89 22.09
N ASP A 120 -0.19 -7.65 22.56
CA ASP A 120 0.87 -6.88 23.25
C ASP A 120 1.38 -7.64 24.50
N SER A 121 0.47 -8.19 25.27
CA SER A 121 0.83 -8.99 26.44
C SER A 121 1.65 -10.23 26.08
N ILE A 122 1.25 -10.97 25.03
CA ILE A 122 2.01 -12.12 24.53
C ILE A 122 3.42 -11.67 24.10
N CYS A 123 3.50 -10.62 23.29
CA CYS A 123 4.77 -10.11 22.79
C CYS A 123 5.70 -9.68 23.94
N ARG A 124 5.23 -8.87 24.89
CA ARG A 124 6.03 -8.38 26.02
C ARG A 124 6.51 -9.52 26.92
N ASN A 125 5.63 -10.49 27.23
CA ASN A 125 5.97 -11.60 28.09
C ASN A 125 7.02 -12.55 27.49
N ASN A 126 7.18 -12.53 26.16
CA ASN A 126 8.13 -13.38 25.44
C ASN A 126 9.28 -12.60 24.79
N GLY A 127 9.46 -11.32 25.12
CA GLY A 127 10.54 -10.48 24.57
C GLY A 127 10.44 -10.26 23.07
N ILE A 128 9.23 -10.36 22.49
CA ILE A 128 8.96 -10.11 21.08
C ILE A 128 8.77 -8.60 20.88
N ILE A 129 9.51 -8.04 19.95
CA ILE A 129 9.42 -6.63 19.57
C ILE A 129 8.47 -6.51 18.37
N TYR A 130 7.56 -5.55 18.45
CA TYR A 130 6.76 -5.09 17.32
C TYR A 130 6.72 -3.55 17.30
N TRP A 131 6.25 -2.97 16.23
CA TRP A 131 6.01 -1.53 16.14
C TRP A 131 4.65 -1.27 15.53
N VAL A 132 3.84 -0.43 16.14
CA VAL A 132 2.60 0.04 15.51
C VAL A 132 2.91 0.85 14.27
N GLY A 133 2.14 0.64 13.21
CA GLY A 133 2.29 1.30 11.91
C GLY A 133 1.06 2.08 11.50
N SER A 134 1.15 2.72 10.37
CA SER A 134 0.03 3.30 9.61
C SER A 134 -1.05 3.99 10.47
N GLY A 135 -2.32 3.63 10.27
CA GLY A 135 -3.46 4.11 11.04
C GLY A 135 -3.37 3.84 12.53
N THR A 136 -2.82 2.69 12.92
CA THR A 136 -2.66 2.33 14.33
C THR A 136 -1.70 3.26 15.07
N LEU A 137 -0.56 3.62 14.47
CA LEU A 137 0.37 4.59 15.05
C LEU A 137 -0.25 5.99 15.14
N LEU A 138 -0.96 6.42 14.11
CA LEU A 138 -1.68 7.68 14.09
C LEU A 138 -2.76 7.71 15.19
N GLY A 139 -3.49 6.61 15.36
CA GLY A 139 -4.46 6.39 16.41
C GLY A 139 -3.86 6.51 17.79
N ALA A 140 -2.75 5.81 18.06
CA ALA A 140 -2.00 5.89 19.30
C ALA A 140 -1.57 7.33 19.62
N TYR A 141 -1.05 8.06 18.64
CA TYR A 141 -0.53 9.41 18.87
C TYR A 141 -1.63 10.46 19.04
N LEU A 142 -2.64 10.50 18.16
CA LEU A 142 -3.65 11.56 18.15
C LEU A 142 -4.85 11.25 19.06
N TYR A 143 -5.33 10.02 19.03
CA TYR A 143 -6.58 9.61 19.68
C TYR A 143 -6.35 8.90 21.02
N GLU A 144 -5.18 8.32 21.25
CA GLU A 144 -4.90 7.34 22.31
C GLU A 144 -5.87 6.16 22.25
N ASP A 145 -6.32 5.82 21.02
CA ASP A 145 -7.35 4.84 20.71
C ASP A 145 -7.24 4.46 19.23
N ILE A 146 -8.03 3.51 18.76
CA ILE A 146 -8.25 3.30 17.34
C ILE A 146 -8.90 4.54 16.71
N ILE A 147 -8.56 4.85 15.47
CA ILE A 147 -9.19 5.96 14.75
C ILE A 147 -10.70 5.67 14.62
N PRO A 148 -11.60 6.65 14.84
CA PRO A 148 -13.06 6.39 14.93
C PRO A 148 -13.71 5.69 13.73
N TRP A 149 -13.10 5.78 12.55
CA TRP A 149 -13.61 5.16 11.30
C TRP A 149 -12.73 4.03 10.77
N ASP A 150 -11.72 3.61 11.53
CA ASP A 150 -10.80 2.54 11.18
C ASP A 150 -11.31 1.18 11.67
N ASP A 151 -11.00 0.11 10.93
CA ASP A 151 -11.49 -1.23 11.24
C ASP A 151 -10.37 -2.30 11.27
N ASP A 152 -9.10 -1.87 11.35
CA ASP A 152 -7.92 -2.75 11.42
C ASP A 152 -6.86 -2.28 12.42
N ILE A 153 -5.89 -3.13 12.66
CA ILE A 153 -4.71 -2.86 13.48
C ILE A 153 -3.47 -3.31 12.70
N ASP A 154 -2.56 -2.38 12.46
CA ASP A 154 -1.32 -2.60 11.73
C ASP A 154 -0.11 -2.63 12.66
N VAL A 155 0.69 -3.69 12.58
CA VAL A 155 1.98 -3.75 13.28
C VAL A 155 3.09 -4.23 12.35
N PHE A 156 4.27 -3.67 12.53
CA PHE A 156 5.49 -4.13 11.90
C PHE A 156 6.23 -5.08 12.82
N MET A 157 6.77 -6.14 12.28
CA MET A 157 7.61 -7.10 13.03
C MET A 157 8.73 -7.61 12.13
N THR A 158 9.90 -7.92 12.70
CA THR A 158 10.89 -8.67 11.91
C THR A 158 10.41 -10.09 11.65
N ARG A 159 10.88 -10.70 10.56
CA ARG A 159 10.52 -12.11 10.25
C ARG A 159 10.85 -13.08 11.36
N SER A 160 11.97 -12.85 12.05
CA SER A 160 12.36 -13.67 13.20
C SER A 160 11.35 -13.54 14.36
N GLN A 161 10.83 -12.34 14.61
CA GLN A 161 9.82 -12.10 15.64
C GLN A 161 8.45 -12.72 15.24
N ILE A 162 8.06 -12.65 13.96
CA ILE A 162 6.86 -13.33 13.45
C ILE A 162 7.01 -14.85 13.61
N ALA A 163 8.17 -15.41 13.26
CA ALA A 163 8.43 -16.84 13.40
C ALA A 163 8.39 -17.28 14.89
N GLN A 164 8.98 -16.50 15.78
CA GLN A 164 8.92 -16.74 17.23
C GLN A 164 7.47 -16.72 17.75
N LEU A 165 6.68 -15.74 17.32
CA LEU A 165 5.26 -15.66 17.68
C LEU A 165 4.50 -16.88 17.13
N GLN A 166 4.76 -17.29 15.91
CA GLN A 166 4.11 -18.45 15.29
C GLN A 166 4.44 -19.74 16.05
N GLU A 167 5.69 -19.94 16.45
CA GLU A 167 6.10 -21.11 17.26
C GLU A 167 5.39 -21.14 18.62
N LEU A 168 5.26 -19.98 19.28
CA LEU A 168 4.51 -19.88 20.55
C LEU A 168 3.04 -20.28 20.40
N LEU A 169 2.47 -20.05 19.23
CA LEU A 169 1.04 -20.30 18.97
C LEU A 169 0.74 -21.69 18.36
N GLU A 170 1.76 -22.53 18.07
CA GLU A 170 1.53 -23.85 17.44
C GLU A 170 0.54 -24.76 18.19
N SER A 171 0.52 -24.68 19.52
CA SER A 171 -0.40 -25.43 20.38
C SER A 171 -1.45 -24.57 21.07
N ASP A 172 -1.54 -23.29 20.71
CA ASP A 172 -2.52 -22.38 21.31
C ASP A 172 -3.93 -22.66 20.80
N CYS A 173 -4.89 -22.75 21.73
CA CYS A 173 -6.28 -23.00 21.38
C CYS A 173 -7.13 -21.71 21.23
N THR A 174 -6.53 -20.56 21.48
CA THR A 174 -7.22 -19.26 21.46
C THR A 174 -6.83 -18.43 20.23
N TYR A 175 -5.53 -18.43 19.88
CA TYR A 175 -4.98 -17.60 18.82
C TYR A 175 -4.31 -18.41 17.73
N ARG A 176 -4.20 -17.82 16.54
CA ARG A 176 -3.50 -18.39 15.39
C ARG A 176 -2.94 -17.29 14.50
N ILE A 177 -1.97 -17.65 13.68
CA ILE A 177 -1.51 -16.81 12.56
C ILE A 177 -2.11 -17.39 11.27
N THR A 178 -2.70 -16.53 10.46
CA THR A 178 -3.18 -16.88 9.11
C THR A 178 -2.33 -16.16 8.06
N THR A 179 -2.22 -16.80 6.90
CA THR A 179 -1.55 -16.22 5.74
C THR A 179 -2.45 -16.36 4.52
N LEU A 180 -2.66 -15.26 3.82
CA LEU A 180 -3.55 -15.15 2.67
C LEU A 180 -2.84 -14.33 1.58
N TRP A 181 -3.14 -14.61 0.30
CA TRP A 181 -2.73 -13.77 -0.81
C TRP A 181 -3.91 -12.95 -1.31
N ASP A 182 -3.72 -11.64 -1.38
CA ASP A 182 -4.68 -10.69 -1.92
C ASP A 182 -4.38 -10.43 -3.40
N TRP A 183 -5.43 -10.43 -4.24
CA TRP A 183 -5.32 -10.11 -5.66
C TRP A 183 -5.32 -8.60 -5.94
N TYR A 184 -6.10 -7.84 -5.17
CA TYR A 184 -6.32 -6.41 -5.44
C TYR A 184 -5.02 -5.62 -5.34
N VAL A 185 -4.32 -5.78 -4.24
CA VAL A 185 -2.92 -5.39 -4.09
C VAL A 185 -2.14 -6.70 -3.94
N PRO A 186 -1.44 -7.23 -4.98
CA PRO A 186 -0.80 -8.54 -4.87
C PRO A 186 0.14 -8.61 -3.68
N CYS A 187 -0.41 -8.96 -2.53
CA CYS A 187 0.31 -8.99 -1.26
C CYS A 187 -0.02 -10.23 -0.44
N LYS A 188 0.93 -10.61 0.39
CA LYS A 188 0.81 -11.68 1.37
C LYS A 188 0.43 -11.06 2.70
N GLN A 189 -0.82 -11.22 3.09
CA GLN A 189 -1.32 -10.77 4.37
C GLN A 189 -1.03 -11.82 5.44
N ILE A 190 -0.34 -11.43 6.49
CA ILE A 190 -0.07 -12.25 7.67
C ILE A 190 -0.85 -11.65 8.81
N ARG A 191 -1.76 -12.43 9.43
CA ARG A 191 -2.69 -11.92 10.43
C ARG A 191 -2.64 -12.74 11.71
N PHE A 192 -2.55 -12.05 12.83
CA PHE A 192 -2.82 -12.63 14.15
C PHE A 192 -4.33 -12.57 14.40
N CYS A 193 -4.96 -13.71 14.64
CA CYS A 193 -6.40 -13.87 14.74
C CYS A 193 -6.77 -14.80 15.90
N LEU A 194 -8.07 -14.80 16.26
CA LEU A 194 -8.65 -15.84 17.10
C LEU A 194 -8.75 -17.18 16.35
N GLN A 195 -8.76 -18.29 17.08
CA GLN A 195 -9.11 -19.61 16.51
C GLN A 195 -10.57 -19.67 16.04
N ASP A 196 -11.46 -18.92 16.70
CA ASP A 196 -12.84 -18.77 16.24
C ASP A 196 -12.89 -18.00 14.91
N THR A 197 -13.17 -18.70 13.82
CA THR A 197 -13.22 -18.14 12.47
C THR A 197 -14.43 -17.23 12.22
N ASN A 198 -15.41 -17.21 13.11
CA ASN A 198 -16.55 -16.30 13.03
C ASN A 198 -16.19 -14.91 13.63
N ASN A 199 -15.12 -14.81 14.42
CA ASN A 199 -14.67 -13.52 14.91
C ASN A 199 -13.84 -12.81 13.84
N PRO A 200 -14.26 -11.63 13.37
CA PRO A 200 -13.58 -10.92 12.29
C PRO A 200 -12.36 -10.12 12.75
N ALA A 201 -12.09 -10.02 14.05
CA ALA A 201 -10.97 -9.23 14.56
C ALA A 201 -9.63 -9.86 14.15
N PHE A 202 -8.71 -9.02 13.67
CA PHE A 202 -7.36 -9.41 13.29
C PHE A 202 -6.36 -8.28 13.54
N ILE A 203 -5.09 -8.64 13.56
CA ILE A 203 -3.96 -7.71 13.53
C ILE A 203 -3.13 -8.06 12.32
N ASP A 204 -2.92 -7.11 11.41
CA ASP A 204 -2.04 -7.28 10.26
C ASP A 204 -0.57 -7.17 10.70
N LEU A 205 0.20 -8.21 10.39
CA LEU A 205 1.62 -8.31 10.70
C LEU A 205 2.44 -8.04 9.44
N PHE A 206 3.06 -6.87 9.36
CA PHE A 206 3.88 -6.45 8.23
C PHE A 206 5.34 -6.88 8.44
N PRO A 207 5.87 -7.82 7.63
CA PRO A 207 7.22 -8.32 7.82
C PRO A 207 8.27 -7.26 7.46
N LEU A 208 9.27 -7.14 8.32
CA LEU A 208 10.48 -6.37 8.10
C LEU A 208 11.70 -7.28 8.10
N ASP A 209 12.66 -6.95 7.25
CA ASP A 209 13.95 -7.61 7.15
C ASP A 209 15.06 -6.67 7.63
N LEU A 210 15.95 -7.17 8.50
CA LEU A 210 17.12 -6.45 8.98
C LEU A 210 18.22 -6.46 7.92
N THR A 211 18.84 -5.33 7.66
CA THR A 211 19.96 -5.23 6.71
C THR A 211 21.10 -4.39 7.26
N ASN A 212 22.35 -4.70 6.86
CA ASN A 212 23.51 -3.83 7.06
C ASN A 212 23.95 -3.11 5.77
N SER A 213 23.19 -3.22 4.69
CA SER A 213 23.36 -2.37 3.51
C SER A 213 22.92 -0.94 3.83
N ASP A 214 23.33 0.02 2.98
CA ASP A 214 22.82 1.39 3.07
C ASP A 214 21.30 1.39 3.00
N PRO A 215 20.58 2.04 3.95
CA PRO A 215 19.12 1.95 4.03
C PRO A 215 18.40 2.53 2.81
N GLU A 216 18.94 3.57 2.16
CA GLU A 216 18.35 4.17 0.98
C GLU A 216 18.53 3.27 -0.25
N TYR A 217 19.73 2.70 -0.40
CA TYR A 217 20.01 1.71 -1.44
C TYR A 217 19.09 0.48 -1.30
N ALA A 218 19.04 -0.09 -0.09
CA ALA A 218 18.22 -1.27 0.18
C ALA A 218 16.72 -1.00 -0.08
N TRP A 219 16.22 0.15 0.35
CA TRP A 219 14.84 0.56 0.11
C TRP A 219 14.50 0.67 -1.38
N ASN A 220 15.33 1.38 -2.15
CA ASN A 220 15.12 1.55 -3.59
C ASN A 220 15.14 0.21 -4.32
N ARG A 221 16.09 -0.67 -3.96
CA ARG A 221 16.23 -2.00 -4.57
C ARG A 221 15.01 -2.89 -4.27
N VAL A 222 14.47 -2.82 -3.04
CA VAL A 222 13.24 -3.53 -2.66
C VAL A 222 12.03 -3.02 -3.45
N LEU A 223 11.91 -1.70 -3.68
CA LEU A 223 10.82 -1.14 -4.48
C LEU A 223 10.89 -1.58 -5.95
N GLU A 224 12.09 -1.60 -6.54
CA GLU A 224 12.29 -2.10 -7.90
C GLU A 224 11.89 -3.58 -8.03
N GLU A 225 12.32 -4.40 -7.08
CA GLU A 225 11.98 -5.83 -7.07
C GLU A 225 10.49 -6.05 -6.81
N ARG A 226 9.86 -5.24 -5.95
CA ARG A 226 8.41 -5.25 -5.73
C ARG A 226 7.65 -4.99 -7.02
N ALA A 227 8.04 -3.97 -7.78
CA ALA A 227 7.40 -3.65 -9.06
C ALA A 227 7.52 -4.82 -10.06
N SER A 228 8.68 -5.47 -10.11
CA SER A 228 8.91 -6.67 -10.93
C SER A 228 8.04 -7.84 -10.48
N PHE A 229 8.01 -8.11 -9.18
CA PHE A 229 7.20 -9.19 -8.59
C PHE A 229 5.70 -9.02 -8.86
N VAL A 230 5.16 -7.81 -8.66
CA VAL A 230 3.75 -7.50 -8.97
C VAL A 230 3.44 -7.70 -10.45
N LYS A 231 4.34 -7.25 -11.33
CA LYS A 231 4.20 -7.44 -12.78
C LYS A 231 4.15 -8.93 -13.14
N ASP A 232 5.02 -9.74 -12.56
CA ASP A 232 5.09 -11.18 -12.87
C ASP A 232 3.86 -11.92 -12.30
N ILE A 233 3.37 -11.58 -11.11
CA ILE A 233 2.10 -12.06 -10.58
C ILE A 233 0.96 -11.73 -11.56
N ARG A 234 0.83 -10.47 -11.98
CA ARG A 234 -0.24 -10.05 -12.90
C ARG A 234 -0.15 -10.80 -14.23
N ASN A 235 1.04 -10.98 -14.78
CA ASN A 235 1.25 -11.71 -16.03
C ASN A 235 0.90 -13.21 -15.91
N GLU A 236 1.29 -13.88 -14.83
CA GLU A 236 1.11 -15.33 -14.68
C GLU A 236 -0.33 -15.70 -14.27
N PHE A 237 -0.99 -14.85 -13.47
CA PHE A 237 -2.28 -15.21 -12.86
C PHE A 237 -3.47 -14.41 -13.37
N GLN A 238 -3.29 -13.47 -14.30
CA GLN A 238 -4.41 -12.78 -14.95
C GLN A 238 -5.32 -13.78 -15.68
N GLY A 239 -6.63 -13.62 -15.49
CA GLY A 239 -7.65 -14.52 -16.07
C GLY A 239 -7.82 -15.85 -15.31
N THR A 240 -7.15 -16.04 -14.17
CA THR A 240 -7.37 -17.20 -13.29
C THR A 240 -8.50 -16.93 -12.30
N GLU A 241 -8.94 -17.98 -11.56
CA GLU A 241 -9.96 -17.85 -10.52
C GLU A 241 -9.54 -16.91 -9.37
N TRP A 242 -8.25 -16.64 -9.18
CA TRP A 242 -7.77 -15.72 -8.14
C TRP A 242 -8.29 -14.29 -8.34
N GLU A 243 -8.53 -13.83 -9.58
CA GLU A 243 -9.13 -12.52 -9.83
C GLU A 243 -10.55 -12.36 -9.24
N SER A 244 -11.26 -13.47 -9.06
CA SER A 244 -12.62 -13.49 -8.52
C SER A 244 -12.69 -13.81 -7.02
N ILE A 245 -11.56 -14.18 -6.41
CA ILE A 245 -11.45 -14.54 -5.00
C ILE A 245 -10.67 -13.44 -4.29
N PRO A 246 -11.27 -12.66 -3.37
CA PRO A 246 -10.57 -11.56 -2.70
C PRO A 246 -9.31 -12.03 -1.96
N TYR A 247 -9.39 -13.16 -1.27
CA TYR A 247 -8.29 -13.71 -0.48
C TYR A 247 -8.06 -15.18 -0.81
N LEU A 248 -6.86 -15.50 -1.29
CA LEU A 248 -6.45 -16.86 -1.64
C LEU A 248 -5.70 -17.50 -0.45
N PRO A 249 -6.24 -18.56 0.17
CA PRO A 249 -5.58 -19.22 1.28
C PRO A 249 -4.32 -19.98 0.81
N THR A 250 -3.35 -20.18 1.70
CA THR A 250 -2.10 -20.89 1.40
C THR A 250 -2.30 -22.34 0.99
N THR A 251 -3.46 -22.93 1.29
CA THR A 251 -3.83 -24.27 0.88
C THR A 251 -4.29 -24.37 -0.57
N HIS A 252 -4.59 -23.25 -1.22
CA HIS A 252 -5.07 -23.23 -2.59
C HIS A 252 -3.96 -23.64 -3.58
N PRO A 253 -4.27 -24.44 -4.65
CA PRO A 253 -3.25 -24.94 -5.58
C PRO A 253 -2.41 -23.84 -6.25
N ILE A 254 -3.01 -22.71 -6.59
CA ILE A 254 -2.32 -21.54 -7.20
C ILE A 254 -1.21 -21.00 -6.28
N THR A 255 -1.39 -21.06 -4.97
CA THR A 255 -0.45 -20.50 -4.00
C THR A 255 0.96 -21.07 -4.14
N LYS A 256 1.13 -22.33 -4.57
CA LYS A 256 2.45 -22.91 -4.79
C LYS A 256 3.24 -22.15 -5.87
N ASN A 257 2.58 -21.70 -6.91
CA ASN A 257 3.22 -20.94 -7.98
C ASN A 257 3.52 -19.51 -7.54
N ILE A 258 2.62 -18.89 -6.78
CA ILE A 258 2.85 -17.57 -6.18
C ILE A 258 4.08 -17.62 -5.26
N GLU A 259 4.16 -18.63 -4.39
CA GLU A 259 5.29 -18.82 -3.47
C GLU A 259 6.60 -19.18 -4.20
N ARG A 260 6.53 -19.75 -5.41
CA ARG A 260 7.69 -19.93 -6.28
C ARG A 260 8.20 -18.59 -6.79
N LEU A 261 7.34 -17.80 -7.40
CA LEU A 261 7.68 -16.44 -7.85
C LEU A 261 8.24 -15.59 -6.69
N TYR A 262 7.57 -15.59 -5.57
CA TYR A 262 8.00 -14.88 -4.37
C TYR A 262 9.44 -15.25 -3.98
N ARG A 263 9.76 -16.56 -3.92
CA ARG A 263 11.12 -17.03 -3.58
C ARG A 263 12.17 -16.64 -4.62
N GLU A 264 11.82 -16.62 -5.90
CA GLU A 264 12.72 -16.21 -6.97
C GLU A 264 13.10 -14.72 -6.82
N HIS A 265 12.12 -13.85 -6.57
CA HIS A 265 12.33 -12.43 -6.34
C HIS A 265 13.08 -12.14 -5.02
N VAL A 266 12.77 -12.86 -3.95
CA VAL A 266 13.53 -12.76 -2.69
C VAL A 266 14.99 -13.18 -2.89
N ALA A 267 15.24 -14.24 -3.66
CA ALA A 267 16.62 -14.66 -3.96
C ALA A 267 17.40 -13.56 -4.71
N SER A 268 16.76 -12.87 -5.68
CA SER A 268 17.37 -11.72 -6.36
C SER A 268 17.76 -10.60 -5.37
N LEU A 269 16.91 -10.33 -4.37
CA LEU A 269 17.24 -9.33 -3.34
C LEU A 269 18.44 -9.76 -2.47
N HIS A 270 18.58 -11.05 -2.17
CA HIS A 270 19.70 -11.56 -1.39
C HIS A 270 21.06 -11.47 -2.11
N ASP A 271 21.05 -11.33 -3.43
CA ASP A 271 22.28 -11.09 -4.21
C ASP A 271 22.76 -9.64 -4.08
N ASP A 272 21.84 -8.69 -3.83
CA ASP A 272 22.10 -7.25 -3.84
C ASP A 272 22.12 -6.63 -2.43
N ILE A 273 21.32 -7.17 -1.51
CA ILE A 273 21.13 -6.63 -0.15
C ILE A 273 21.72 -7.62 0.86
N ASN A 274 22.57 -7.12 1.74
CA ASN A 274 23.12 -7.93 2.82
C ASN A 274 22.17 -7.92 4.03
N TYR A 275 21.35 -8.97 4.12
CA TYR A 275 20.45 -9.19 5.24
C TYR A 275 21.19 -9.76 6.46
N VAL A 276 20.81 -9.31 7.64
CA VAL A 276 21.38 -9.73 8.93
C VAL A 276 20.28 -10.23 9.87
N SER A 277 20.66 -10.98 10.91
CA SER A 277 19.69 -11.59 11.83
C SER A 277 19.57 -10.86 13.17
N SER A 278 20.51 -9.97 13.49
CA SER A 278 20.49 -9.23 14.76
C SER A 278 20.31 -7.73 14.57
N PHE A 279 19.70 -7.09 15.54
CA PHE A 279 19.56 -5.63 15.57
C PHE A 279 20.91 -4.92 15.72
N GLU A 280 21.88 -5.55 16.36
CA GLU A 280 23.21 -4.99 16.61
C GLU A 280 24.02 -4.86 15.31
N ASP A 281 23.82 -5.79 14.37
CA ASP A 281 24.52 -5.80 13.09
C ASP A 281 23.79 -4.96 12.02
N ALA A 282 22.55 -4.52 12.28
CA ALA A 282 21.73 -3.83 11.31
C ALA A 282 22.02 -2.33 11.22
N THR A 283 22.05 -1.79 10.02
CA THR A 283 22.03 -0.35 9.72
C THR A 283 20.63 0.14 9.42
N GLY A 284 19.74 -0.76 8.99
CA GLY A 284 18.37 -0.44 8.63
C GLY A 284 17.45 -1.65 8.55
N LEU A 285 16.23 -1.35 8.17
CA LEU A 285 15.15 -2.30 7.91
C LEU A 285 14.61 -2.09 6.49
N THR A 286 14.16 -3.17 5.87
CA THR A 286 13.37 -3.13 4.64
C THR A 286 12.02 -3.80 4.86
N ARG A 287 11.00 -3.39 4.12
CA ARG A 287 9.75 -4.16 4.06
C ARG A 287 9.93 -5.39 3.18
N GLY A 288 9.23 -6.48 3.50
CA GLY A 288 9.15 -7.63 2.61
C GLY A 288 8.43 -7.27 1.30
N ILE A 289 8.97 -7.70 0.15
CA ILE A 289 8.36 -7.43 -1.18
C ILE A 289 6.94 -7.97 -1.30
N GLU A 290 6.58 -8.96 -0.50
CA GLU A 290 5.25 -9.54 -0.47
C GLU A 290 4.19 -8.63 0.14
N ASN A 291 4.60 -7.53 0.79
CA ASN A 291 3.67 -6.69 1.55
C ASN A 291 4.03 -5.20 1.48
N ILE A 292 4.29 -4.69 0.27
CA ILE A 292 4.51 -3.26 0.03
C ILE A 292 3.34 -2.73 -0.80
N ASP A 293 2.66 -1.72 -0.28
CA ASP A 293 1.81 -0.85 -1.07
C ASP A 293 2.67 0.27 -1.66
N GLU A 294 2.79 0.31 -2.98
CA GLU A 294 3.60 1.29 -3.71
C GLU A 294 3.10 2.73 -3.52
N LEU A 295 1.81 2.89 -3.28
CA LEU A 295 1.18 4.22 -3.08
C LEU A 295 1.50 4.81 -1.70
N HIS A 296 1.80 3.97 -0.71
CA HIS A 296 2.03 4.37 0.67
C HIS A 296 3.43 3.97 1.19
N SER A 297 4.39 3.82 0.28
CA SER A 297 5.77 3.51 0.66
C SER A 297 6.43 4.68 1.41
N THR A 298 7.01 4.41 2.56
CA THR A 298 7.48 5.43 3.52
C THR A 298 8.95 5.35 3.88
N GLY A 299 9.69 4.39 3.33
CA GLY A 299 11.13 4.23 3.60
C GLY A 299 11.99 5.41 3.13
N PRO A 300 13.29 5.37 3.34
CA PRO A 300 14.07 4.30 3.99
C PRO A 300 13.86 4.21 5.51
N TYR A 301 14.21 3.07 6.09
CA TYR A 301 14.07 2.79 7.52
C TYR A 301 15.43 2.57 8.19
N PRO A 302 16.18 3.64 8.54
CA PRO A 302 17.41 3.52 9.32
C PRO A 302 17.12 2.88 10.68
N ILE A 303 18.00 2.01 11.18
CA ILE A 303 17.75 1.25 12.41
C ILE A 303 17.53 2.16 13.62
N ASN A 304 18.23 3.30 13.70
CA ASN A 304 18.11 4.26 14.80
C ASN A 304 16.74 4.96 14.85
N ASP A 305 15.98 4.93 13.76
CA ASP A 305 14.60 5.45 13.71
C ASP A 305 13.61 4.45 14.34
N TRP A 306 13.99 3.18 14.50
CA TRP A 306 13.12 2.11 14.97
C TRP A 306 13.47 1.64 16.40
N ILE A 307 14.73 1.66 16.77
CA ILE A 307 15.23 1.20 18.07
C ILE A 307 15.95 2.35 18.79
N PRO A 308 15.77 2.44 20.14
CA PRO A 308 14.87 1.63 20.97
C PRO A 308 13.40 1.90 20.70
N THR A 309 12.54 0.93 21.01
CA THR A 309 11.08 1.13 20.98
C THR A 309 10.64 2.17 22.00
N GLN A 310 9.55 2.86 21.72
CA GLN A 310 8.89 3.78 22.66
C GLN A 310 7.48 3.28 22.96
N ASP A 311 7.09 3.39 24.23
CA ASP A 311 5.72 3.09 24.63
C ASP A 311 4.81 4.28 24.34
N MET A 312 3.70 4.01 23.62
CA MET A 312 2.63 4.97 23.40
C MET A 312 1.35 4.49 24.06
N LYS A 313 0.61 5.41 24.67
CA LYS A 313 -0.68 5.11 25.27
C LYS A 313 -1.69 4.71 24.20
N TYR A 314 -2.44 3.64 24.48
CA TYR A 314 -3.52 3.14 23.63
C TYR A 314 -4.65 2.62 24.53
N ARG A 315 -5.74 3.40 24.69
CA ARG A 315 -6.79 3.19 25.72
C ARG A 315 -6.21 3.00 27.13
N ASP A 316 -6.32 1.81 27.68
CA ASP A 316 -5.91 1.44 29.04
C ASP A 316 -4.58 0.67 29.10
N PHE A 317 -3.88 0.55 27.97
CA PHE A 317 -2.57 -0.10 27.87
C PHE A 317 -1.59 0.76 27.03
N SER A 318 -0.38 0.27 26.83
CA SER A 318 0.63 0.89 25.99
C SER A 318 1.02 -0.04 24.85
N VAL A 319 1.37 0.54 23.72
CA VAL A 319 1.82 -0.18 22.52
C VAL A 319 3.24 0.24 22.14
N MET A 320 3.99 -0.64 21.47
CA MET A 320 5.35 -0.34 21.04
C MET A 320 5.34 0.48 19.74
N ALA A 321 5.98 1.63 19.75
CA ALA A 321 6.19 2.46 18.56
C ALA A 321 7.69 2.58 18.23
N CYS A 322 8.02 2.92 17.00
CA CYS A 322 9.39 3.22 16.61
C CYS A 322 9.89 4.53 17.26
N SER A 323 11.21 4.66 17.47
CA SER A 323 11.80 5.84 18.13
C SER A 323 11.52 7.13 17.35
N ALA A 324 11.59 7.10 16.03
CA ALA A 324 11.33 8.25 15.16
C ALA A 324 9.88 8.28 14.62
N TRP A 325 8.89 7.90 15.44
CA TRP A 325 7.48 7.82 15.06
C TRP A 325 6.96 9.09 14.37
N ASN A 326 7.42 10.27 14.77
CA ASN A 326 7.00 11.52 14.14
C ASN A 326 7.53 11.65 12.70
N THR A 327 8.76 11.22 12.45
CA THR A 327 9.35 11.16 11.11
C THR A 327 8.58 10.17 10.24
N TYR A 328 8.25 8.99 10.79
CA TYR A 328 7.42 8.01 10.11
C TYR A 328 6.05 8.58 9.73
N LEU A 329 5.29 9.14 10.69
CA LEU A 329 3.96 9.74 10.42
C LEU A 329 4.04 10.89 9.40
N THR A 330 5.09 11.72 9.48
CA THR A 330 5.28 12.83 8.54
C THR A 330 5.56 12.33 7.12
N ARG A 331 6.37 11.28 6.97
CA ARG A 331 6.62 10.65 5.66
C ARG A 331 5.37 9.99 5.10
N HIS A 332 4.60 9.31 5.94
CA HIS A 332 3.43 8.54 5.52
C HIS A 332 2.22 9.42 5.18
N TYR A 333 1.92 10.41 6.02
CA TYR A 333 0.70 11.22 5.92
C TYR A 333 0.96 12.70 5.59
N GLY A 334 2.22 13.13 5.53
CA GLY A 334 2.54 14.55 5.44
C GLY A 334 2.02 15.32 6.67
N ASN A 335 1.05 16.20 6.49
CA ASN A 335 0.38 16.86 7.62
C ASN A 335 -0.71 15.96 8.20
N TYR A 336 -0.35 15.08 9.11
CA TYR A 336 -1.25 14.12 9.75
C TYR A 336 -2.23 14.72 10.79
N PHE A 337 -2.23 16.03 10.96
CA PHE A 337 -3.28 16.76 11.70
C PHE A 337 -4.47 17.16 10.80
N LYS A 338 -4.60 16.57 9.63
CA LYS A 338 -5.77 16.72 8.76
C LYS A 338 -6.71 15.53 8.93
N ILE A 339 -8.03 15.81 8.95
CA ILE A 339 -9.02 14.74 8.82
C ILE A 339 -8.99 14.28 7.36
N PRO A 340 -8.84 12.97 7.07
CA PRO A 340 -8.93 12.45 5.72
C PRO A 340 -10.26 12.81 5.05
N LYS A 341 -10.26 12.97 3.73
CA LYS A 341 -11.49 13.24 2.97
C LYS A 341 -12.37 11.99 2.83
N ASP A 342 -11.78 10.83 2.94
CA ASP A 342 -12.31 9.50 2.67
C ASP A 342 -12.52 8.67 3.94
N ILE A 343 -13.02 9.31 4.99
CA ILE A 343 -13.23 8.67 6.31
C ILE A 343 -14.16 7.43 6.30
N ASN A 344 -14.76 7.09 5.16
CA ASN A 344 -15.61 5.92 4.99
C ASN A 344 -15.06 4.90 3.97
N SER A 345 -13.82 5.06 3.50
CA SER A 345 -13.28 4.27 2.40
C SER A 345 -12.51 3.00 2.82
N HIS A 346 -12.21 2.87 4.10
CA HIS A 346 -11.45 1.73 4.63
C HIS A 346 -12.39 0.73 5.32
N GLU A 347 -13.06 -0.11 4.53
CA GLU A 347 -13.85 -1.23 5.04
C GLU A 347 -13.14 -2.55 4.69
N HIS A 348 -12.29 -3.05 5.60
CA HIS A 348 -11.64 -4.36 5.46
C HIS A 348 -12.61 -5.51 5.78
N VAL A 349 -13.63 -5.22 6.56
CA VAL A 349 -14.67 -6.19 6.94
C VAL A 349 -16.03 -5.70 6.44
N ALA A 350 -16.61 -6.41 5.47
CA ALA A 350 -17.88 -6.06 4.87
C ALA A 350 -19.02 -5.99 5.90
N ASN A 351 -19.83 -4.93 5.85
CA ASN A 351 -20.95 -4.74 6.76
C ASN A 351 -21.95 -5.90 6.76
N ASP A 352 -22.21 -6.53 5.60
CA ASP A 352 -23.10 -7.68 5.51
C ASP A 352 -22.57 -8.88 6.29
N TYR A 353 -21.23 -9.08 6.29
CA TYR A 353 -20.60 -10.10 7.10
C TYR A 353 -20.72 -9.80 8.60
N LEU A 354 -20.50 -8.55 9.01
CA LEU A 354 -20.65 -8.10 10.40
C LEU A 354 -22.10 -8.25 10.91
N ASN A 355 -23.10 -8.22 10.03
CA ASN A 355 -24.52 -8.39 10.40
C ASN A 355 -24.91 -9.87 10.60
N SER A 356 -24.08 -10.85 10.25
CA SER A 356 -24.44 -12.25 10.42
C SER A 356 -24.54 -12.63 11.90
N GLU A 357 -25.53 -13.44 12.25
CA GLU A 357 -25.77 -13.88 13.64
C GLU A 357 -24.56 -14.59 14.24
N ALA A 358 -23.88 -15.43 13.45
CA ALA A 358 -22.71 -16.15 13.90
C ALA A 358 -21.56 -15.21 14.29
N VAL A 359 -21.32 -14.17 13.49
CA VAL A 359 -20.29 -13.14 13.72
C VAL A 359 -20.64 -12.30 14.94
N GLN A 360 -21.89 -11.84 15.06
CA GLN A 360 -22.38 -11.08 16.22
C GLN A 360 -22.20 -11.86 17.51
N ASN A 361 -22.64 -13.14 17.53
CA ASN A 361 -22.52 -13.99 18.70
C ASN A 361 -21.05 -14.24 19.08
N SER A 362 -20.17 -14.45 18.10
CA SER A 362 -18.74 -14.62 18.34
C SER A 362 -18.12 -13.35 18.95
N MET A 363 -18.38 -12.17 18.36
CA MET A 363 -17.87 -10.90 18.87
C MET A 363 -18.35 -10.61 20.29
N HIS A 364 -19.64 -10.82 20.58
CA HIS A 364 -20.18 -10.64 21.93
C HIS A 364 -19.56 -11.63 22.92
N HIS A 365 -19.47 -12.90 22.55
CA HIS A 365 -18.88 -13.95 23.38
C HIS A 365 -17.42 -13.60 23.75
N TYR A 366 -16.62 -13.18 22.78
CA TYR A 366 -15.24 -12.80 23.00
C TYR A 366 -15.10 -11.60 23.96
N LEU A 367 -16.02 -10.66 23.92
CA LEU A 367 -16.07 -9.53 24.88
C LEU A 367 -16.66 -9.89 26.24
N GLY A 368 -17.17 -11.11 26.42
CA GLY A 368 -17.83 -11.54 27.67
C GLY A 368 -19.22 -10.92 27.88
N LYS A 369 -19.94 -10.66 26.78
CA LYS A 369 -21.26 -10.04 26.75
C LYS A 369 -22.33 -11.03 26.32
#